data_1d5d37d943f5748ff7a990da23b416bb
#
_entry.id   1d5d37d943f5748ff7a990da23b416bb
#
_cell.length_a   1.000
_cell.length_b   1.000
_cell.length_c   1.000
_cell.angle_alpha   90.00
_cell.angle_beta   90.00
_cell.angle_gamma   90.00
#
_symmetry.space_group_name_H-M   'P 1'
#
loop_
_entity.id
_entity.type
_entity.pdbx_description
1 polymer ?
#
loop_
_entity_poly.entity_id
_entity_poly.type
_entity_poly.pdbx_seq_one_letter_code
_entity_poly.pdbx_strand_id
1 'polypeptide(L)'
;MNLLDLFAIPLAEFPAKTAIRYRCADGSDSSLSYAELFLAAERAAAAFAVRGLARGDRIAFFLGNRPEFVIGYLAAIRLGAIVVPINLAYRKVELAHILSDAEPRLLFTESDLLPIVAEVEEGARRSVEATVVAEDLYGWTEEPVATIQAPPIDGSELAFLLYTSGTTGRSKGARISHGNLLATITGLLAAWAWERSDVLLLALPLFHTHGLVVGLHCALAGGATVELRRKFEADGIAADLTTADPATRPTLFFGVPTMYIRLVEALADPTVDRSALARMRLFCSGSAPLAPETFEAFRALSGHAILERYGMTEAGMILSNPYAGERRAGTVGTPLPGISVRLVRFAEGSFHDVADGEEGELIVRGGNVFDGYWRAPEKTAESFISDEQGNRWFKSGDLARRDPQTGAISLLGRSSELILAGGFNVYPREIEEVLLGFPGVREAAVVGRPHPEFGAVPVAFLVMEPEAPLDPEALIAFAKERIASFKVPRNIRRVEALPRNALGKVQKHLLPR
;
A
#
# COMPACT_ATOMS: atom_id res chain seq x y z
N MET A 1 12.46 -2.25 22.11
CA MET A 1 12.42 -3.11 20.90
C MET A 1 12.28 -2.20 19.67
N ASN A 2 13.05 -2.45 18.65
CA ASN A 2 13.00 -1.77 17.37
C ASN A 2 12.79 -2.80 16.24
N LEU A 3 12.67 -2.33 14.99
CA LEU A 3 12.38 -3.20 13.85
C LEU A 3 13.46 -4.28 13.60
N LEU A 4 14.74 -3.97 13.84
CA LEU A 4 15.83 -4.93 13.64
C LEU A 4 15.76 -6.11 14.62
N ASP A 5 15.19 -5.92 15.81
CA ASP A 5 15.02 -7.00 16.80
C ASP A 5 14.11 -8.11 16.26
N LEU A 6 13.11 -7.78 15.41
CA LEU A 6 12.28 -8.80 14.74
C LEU A 6 13.08 -9.61 13.72
N PHE A 7 13.97 -8.97 12.98
CA PHE A 7 14.75 -9.62 11.93
C PHE A 7 15.93 -10.41 12.50
N ALA A 8 16.35 -10.11 13.73
CA ALA A 8 17.46 -10.83 14.40
C ALA A 8 17.14 -12.30 14.65
N ILE A 9 15.87 -12.65 14.87
CA ILE A 9 15.46 -14.05 15.13
C ILE A 9 15.75 -14.94 13.91
N PRO A 10 15.21 -14.66 12.70
CA PRO A 10 15.51 -15.46 11.51
C PRO A 10 17.00 -15.45 11.14
N LEU A 11 17.69 -14.33 11.35
CA LEU A 11 19.13 -14.23 11.13
C LEU A 11 19.90 -15.20 12.02
N ALA A 12 19.53 -15.31 13.30
CA ALA A 12 20.19 -16.20 14.24
C ALA A 12 19.86 -17.69 13.99
N GLU A 13 18.60 -17.99 13.65
CA GLU A 13 18.14 -19.37 13.49
C GLU A 13 18.46 -19.96 12.11
N PHE A 14 18.43 -19.13 11.05
CA PHE A 14 18.52 -19.58 9.65
C PHE A 14 19.49 -18.74 8.81
N PRO A 15 20.74 -18.48 9.25
CA PRO A 15 21.65 -17.55 8.58
C PRO A 15 21.94 -17.90 7.13
N ALA A 16 22.00 -19.18 6.78
CA ALA A 16 22.28 -19.66 5.43
C ALA A 16 21.04 -19.75 4.52
N LYS A 17 19.82 -19.53 5.07
CA LYS A 17 18.60 -19.55 4.28
C LYS A 17 18.54 -18.34 3.37
N THR A 18 18.05 -18.51 2.12
CA THR A 18 17.78 -17.43 1.19
C THR A 18 16.73 -16.47 1.77
N ALA A 19 17.11 -15.21 1.99
CA ALA A 19 16.23 -14.13 2.40
C ALA A 19 15.57 -13.45 1.18
N ILE A 20 16.38 -13.15 0.15
CA ILE A 20 15.94 -12.49 -1.07
C ILE A 20 16.48 -13.26 -2.27
N ARG A 21 15.62 -13.46 -3.26
CA ARG A 21 15.97 -13.83 -4.61
C ARG A 21 15.45 -12.75 -5.56
N TYR A 22 16.27 -12.33 -6.50
CA TYR A 22 15.96 -11.25 -7.42
C TYR A 22 16.27 -11.65 -8.85
N ARG A 23 15.32 -11.47 -9.75
CA ARG A 23 15.54 -11.65 -11.18
C ARG A 23 16.05 -10.36 -11.79
N CYS A 24 17.28 -10.40 -12.30
CA CYS A 24 17.95 -9.29 -12.96
C CYS A 24 17.34 -9.01 -14.34
N ALA A 25 17.61 -7.83 -14.87
CA ALA A 25 17.11 -7.42 -16.19
C ALA A 25 17.66 -8.27 -17.36
N ASP A 26 18.84 -8.86 -17.18
CA ASP A 26 19.47 -9.76 -18.15
C ASP A 26 18.94 -11.21 -18.08
N GLY A 27 17.96 -11.45 -17.20
CA GLY A 27 17.35 -12.77 -16.98
C GLY A 27 18.11 -13.67 -16.01
N SER A 28 19.26 -13.24 -15.48
CA SER A 28 19.97 -13.96 -14.42
C SER A 28 19.25 -13.80 -13.07
N ASP A 29 19.44 -14.78 -12.18
CA ASP A 29 18.94 -14.70 -10.80
C ASP A 29 20.11 -14.41 -9.85
N SER A 30 19.92 -13.47 -8.95
CA SER A 30 20.79 -13.24 -7.81
C SER A 30 20.07 -13.58 -6.50
N SER A 31 20.81 -14.03 -5.51
CA SER A 31 20.23 -14.36 -4.20
C SER A 31 21.15 -13.93 -3.07
N LEU A 32 20.53 -13.57 -1.95
CA LEU A 32 21.20 -13.28 -0.69
C LEU A 32 20.56 -14.13 0.40
N SER A 33 21.39 -14.84 1.15
CA SER A 33 20.97 -15.45 2.42
C SER A 33 20.70 -14.37 3.48
N TYR A 34 20.09 -14.76 4.60
CA TYR A 34 19.92 -13.84 5.74
C TYR A 34 21.28 -13.29 6.21
N ALA A 35 22.29 -14.14 6.33
CA ALA A 35 23.64 -13.70 6.75
C ALA A 35 24.27 -12.73 5.76
N GLU A 36 24.21 -13.01 4.47
CA GLU A 36 24.76 -12.13 3.42
C GLU A 36 24.03 -10.80 3.34
N LEU A 37 22.69 -10.81 3.42
CA LEU A 37 21.88 -9.59 3.41
C LEU A 37 22.23 -8.67 4.59
N PHE A 38 22.31 -9.22 5.81
CA PHE A 38 22.60 -8.42 6.99
C PHE A 38 24.06 -7.97 7.04
N LEU A 39 25.01 -8.78 6.56
CA LEU A 39 26.41 -8.36 6.43
C LEU A 39 26.54 -7.24 5.40
N ALA A 40 25.87 -7.32 4.27
CA ALA A 40 25.84 -6.24 3.29
C ALA A 40 25.23 -4.96 3.87
N ALA A 41 24.17 -5.08 4.67
CA ALA A 41 23.56 -3.94 5.36
C ALA A 41 24.49 -3.31 6.41
N GLU A 42 25.27 -4.11 7.14
CA GLU A 42 26.29 -3.59 8.06
C GLU A 42 27.36 -2.78 7.35
N ARG A 43 27.87 -3.29 6.23
CA ARG A 43 28.86 -2.60 5.41
C ARG A 43 28.29 -1.32 4.80
N ALA A 44 27.06 -1.37 4.29
CA ALA A 44 26.37 -0.20 3.76
C ALA A 44 26.11 0.86 4.85
N ALA A 45 25.79 0.45 6.08
CA ALA A 45 25.65 1.36 7.21
C ALA A 45 26.97 2.11 7.50
N ALA A 46 28.08 1.40 7.47
CA ALA A 46 29.39 2.00 7.61
C ALA A 46 29.66 3.01 6.49
N ALA A 47 29.38 2.65 5.24
CA ALA A 47 29.55 3.55 4.10
C ALA A 47 28.66 4.81 4.19
N PHE A 48 27.44 4.69 4.68
CA PHE A 48 26.54 5.82 4.92
C PHE A 48 27.02 6.71 6.06
N ALA A 49 27.53 6.13 7.16
CA ALA A 49 28.07 6.88 8.29
C ALA A 49 29.31 7.70 7.91
N VAL A 50 30.23 7.14 7.09
CA VAL A 50 31.39 7.88 6.56
C VAL A 50 30.93 9.08 5.73
N ARG A 51 29.77 9.01 5.09
CA ARG A 51 29.15 10.12 4.35
C ARG A 51 28.29 11.03 5.22
N GLY A 52 28.41 10.88 6.54
CA GLY A 52 27.81 11.77 7.52
C GLY A 52 26.40 11.39 7.97
N LEU A 53 25.81 10.28 7.51
CA LEU A 53 24.49 9.86 7.98
C LEU A 53 24.56 9.40 9.44
N ALA A 54 23.74 10.02 10.28
CA ALA A 54 23.69 9.75 11.71
C ALA A 54 22.25 9.50 12.19
N ARG A 55 22.10 9.07 13.45
CA ARG A 55 20.80 8.87 14.09
C ARG A 55 19.95 10.13 14.01
N GLY A 56 18.70 9.96 13.57
CA GLY A 56 17.74 11.06 13.41
C GLY A 56 17.86 11.83 12.10
N ASP A 57 18.92 11.62 11.32
CA ASP A 57 19.02 12.17 9.97
C ASP A 57 18.03 11.48 9.03
N ARG A 58 17.63 12.17 7.96
CA ARG A 58 16.77 11.61 6.92
C ARG A 58 17.63 11.18 5.73
N ILE A 59 17.28 10.04 5.15
CA ILE A 59 17.83 9.57 3.89
C ILE A 59 16.67 9.35 2.91
N ALA A 60 16.70 10.02 1.77
CA ALA A 60 15.72 9.88 0.72
C ALA A 60 16.03 8.67 -0.17
N PHE A 61 15.03 7.82 -0.40
CA PHE A 61 15.12 6.63 -1.24
C PHE A 61 14.32 6.84 -2.51
N PHE A 62 15.02 7.13 -3.61
CA PHE A 62 14.42 7.32 -4.93
C PHE A 62 14.98 6.28 -5.88
N LEU A 63 14.59 5.01 -5.69
CA LEU A 63 15.00 3.87 -6.50
C LEU A 63 13.93 2.76 -6.47
N GLY A 64 13.97 1.90 -7.48
CA GLY A 64 12.99 0.82 -7.63
C GLY A 64 13.30 -0.42 -6.80
N ASN A 65 12.45 -1.45 -6.96
CA ASN A 65 12.65 -2.74 -6.33
C ASN A 65 13.95 -3.38 -6.82
N ARG A 66 14.90 -3.57 -5.90
CA ARG A 66 16.20 -4.21 -6.14
C ARG A 66 16.83 -4.58 -4.79
N PRO A 67 17.77 -5.53 -4.75
CA PRO A 67 18.44 -5.93 -3.49
C PRO A 67 19.08 -4.75 -2.77
N GLU A 68 19.67 -3.78 -3.49
CA GLU A 68 20.33 -2.61 -2.94
C GLU A 68 19.34 -1.71 -2.17
N PHE A 69 18.07 -1.64 -2.59
CA PHE A 69 17.03 -0.96 -1.81
C PHE A 69 16.93 -1.58 -0.41
N VAL A 70 16.87 -2.90 -0.34
CA VAL A 70 16.71 -3.61 0.94
C VAL A 70 17.97 -3.47 1.80
N ILE A 71 19.15 -3.61 1.20
CA ILE A 71 20.44 -3.44 1.88
C ILE A 71 20.54 -2.02 2.45
N GLY A 72 20.32 -1.00 1.62
CA GLY A 72 20.40 0.40 2.04
C GLY A 72 19.35 0.76 3.09
N TYR A 73 18.15 0.19 2.98
CA TYR A 73 17.09 0.35 3.97
C TYR A 73 17.48 -0.21 5.34
N LEU A 74 17.96 -1.45 5.40
CA LEU A 74 18.42 -2.07 6.64
C LEU A 74 19.62 -1.31 7.23
N ALA A 75 20.53 -0.81 6.36
CA ALA A 75 21.66 0.03 6.75
C ALA A 75 21.20 1.33 7.42
N ALA A 76 20.23 2.02 6.83
CA ALA A 76 19.71 3.28 7.37
C ALA A 76 19.03 3.06 8.74
N ILE A 77 18.20 2.03 8.86
CA ILE A 77 17.57 1.67 10.14
C ILE A 77 18.62 1.32 11.21
N ARG A 78 19.67 0.59 10.84
CA ARG A 78 20.76 0.23 11.77
C ARG A 78 21.47 1.46 12.36
N LEU A 79 21.55 2.54 11.59
CA LEU A 79 22.11 3.83 12.05
C LEU A 79 21.11 4.67 12.86
N GLY A 80 19.84 4.26 12.94
CA GLY A 80 18.77 5.08 13.50
C GLY A 80 18.39 6.26 12.60
N ALA A 81 18.69 6.18 11.32
CA ALA A 81 18.27 7.17 10.34
C ALA A 81 16.82 6.95 9.89
N ILE A 82 16.17 8.05 9.50
CA ILE A 82 14.77 8.06 9.08
C ILE A 82 14.72 7.93 7.56
N VAL A 83 14.10 6.86 7.07
CA VAL A 83 13.98 6.61 5.63
C VAL A 83 12.79 7.38 5.05
N VAL A 84 13.02 8.04 3.91
CA VAL A 84 12.02 8.78 3.15
C VAL A 84 11.85 8.12 1.78
N PRO A 85 10.99 7.09 1.66
CA PRO A 85 10.77 6.43 0.39
C PRO A 85 10.00 7.35 -0.56
N ILE A 86 10.48 7.46 -1.80
CA ILE A 86 9.93 8.35 -2.81
C ILE A 86 9.36 7.54 -3.97
N ASN A 87 8.16 7.89 -4.38
CA ASN A 87 7.48 7.28 -5.51
C ASN A 87 8.21 7.58 -6.82
N LEU A 88 8.53 6.55 -7.60
CA LEU A 88 9.26 6.66 -8.87
C LEU A 88 8.49 7.42 -9.97
N ALA A 89 7.18 7.54 -9.86
CA ALA A 89 6.37 8.34 -10.76
C ALA A 89 6.50 9.86 -10.54
N TYR A 90 7.05 10.28 -9.39
CA TYR A 90 7.23 11.70 -9.08
C TYR A 90 8.26 12.35 -9.99
N ARG A 91 8.05 13.64 -10.24
CA ARG A 91 8.90 14.47 -11.11
C ARG A 91 9.36 15.70 -10.33
N LYS A 92 9.94 16.66 -11.03
CA LYS A 92 10.56 17.87 -10.48
C LYS A 92 9.79 18.50 -9.31
N VAL A 93 8.47 18.69 -9.46
CA VAL A 93 7.66 19.43 -8.46
C VAL A 93 7.46 18.64 -7.17
N GLU A 94 7.10 17.37 -7.28
CA GLU A 94 6.91 16.51 -6.11
C GLU A 94 8.24 16.21 -5.41
N LEU A 95 9.31 15.96 -6.18
CA LEU A 95 10.65 15.76 -5.63
C LEU A 95 11.15 17.00 -4.90
N ALA A 96 11.02 18.19 -5.50
CA ALA A 96 11.41 19.44 -4.87
C ALA A 96 10.68 19.65 -3.54
N HIS A 97 9.38 19.36 -3.51
CA HIS A 97 8.59 19.45 -2.28
C HIS A 97 9.10 18.49 -1.19
N ILE A 98 9.27 17.21 -1.52
CA ILE A 98 9.69 16.20 -0.53
C ILE A 98 11.12 16.48 -0.03
N LEU A 99 12.05 16.79 -0.92
CA LEU A 99 13.42 17.07 -0.53
C LEU A 99 13.54 18.34 0.33
N SER A 100 12.74 19.38 0.04
CA SER A 100 12.75 20.61 0.84
C SER A 100 12.02 20.45 2.19
N ASP A 101 11.02 19.58 2.29
CA ASP A 101 10.23 19.38 3.52
C ASP A 101 10.89 18.37 4.47
N ALA A 102 11.35 17.23 3.94
CA ALA A 102 12.04 16.19 4.71
C ALA A 102 13.48 16.58 5.04
N GLU A 103 14.11 17.44 4.24
CA GLU A 103 15.52 17.82 4.38
C GLU A 103 16.45 16.60 4.58
N PRO A 104 16.47 15.65 3.63
CA PRO A 104 17.33 14.48 3.75
C PRO A 104 18.80 14.87 3.62
N ARG A 105 19.64 14.25 4.43
CA ARG A 105 21.11 14.43 4.36
C ARG A 105 21.72 13.66 3.21
N LEU A 106 21.21 12.46 2.94
CA LEU A 106 21.62 11.65 1.80
C LEU A 106 20.44 11.39 0.87
N LEU A 107 20.74 11.29 -0.42
CA LEU A 107 19.83 10.79 -1.44
C LEU A 107 20.38 9.45 -1.96
N PHE A 108 19.62 8.37 -1.79
CA PHE A 108 19.91 7.06 -2.35
C PHE A 108 19.03 6.84 -3.58
N THR A 109 19.66 6.67 -4.74
CA THR A 109 18.97 6.59 -6.04
C THR A 109 19.63 5.56 -6.95
N GLU A 110 19.16 5.44 -8.17
CA GLU A 110 19.76 4.62 -9.24
C GLU A 110 20.11 5.49 -10.44
N SER A 111 21.05 5.02 -11.25
CA SER A 111 21.66 5.79 -12.36
C SER A 111 20.62 6.38 -13.31
N ASP A 112 19.59 5.61 -13.66
CA ASP A 112 18.53 6.03 -14.60
C ASP A 112 17.67 7.18 -14.06
N LEU A 113 17.64 7.40 -12.74
CA LEU A 113 16.87 8.47 -12.10
C LEU A 113 17.66 9.75 -11.84
N LEU A 114 18.99 9.73 -11.99
CA LEU A 114 19.84 10.92 -11.81
C LEU A 114 19.42 12.11 -12.68
N PRO A 115 19.02 11.94 -13.96
CA PRO A 115 18.54 13.06 -14.77
C PRO A 115 17.30 13.74 -14.15
N ILE A 116 16.36 12.96 -13.58
CA ILE A 116 15.17 13.52 -12.92
C ILE A 116 15.55 14.29 -11.66
N VAL A 117 16.51 13.78 -10.89
CA VAL A 117 17.04 14.46 -9.71
C VAL A 117 17.73 15.78 -10.11
N ALA A 118 18.46 15.79 -11.23
CA ALA A 118 19.15 16.98 -11.72
C ALA A 118 18.19 18.12 -12.14
N GLU A 119 16.95 17.80 -12.52
CA GLU A 119 15.92 18.80 -12.83
C GLU A 119 15.41 19.56 -11.59
N VAL A 120 15.63 19.00 -10.39
CA VAL A 120 15.21 19.63 -9.13
C VAL A 120 16.13 20.80 -8.81
N GLU A 121 15.53 21.96 -8.49
CA GLU A 121 16.27 23.17 -8.15
C GLU A 121 17.21 22.94 -6.95
N GLU A 122 18.41 23.52 -7.02
CA GLU A 122 19.44 23.36 -6.01
C GLU A 122 18.95 23.77 -4.61
N GLY A 123 18.17 24.85 -4.51
CA GLY A 123 17.57 25.29 -3.26
C GLY A 123 16.68 24.26 -2.59
N ALA A 124 15.96 23.44 -3.35
CA ALA A 124 15.08 22.39 -2.83
C ALA A 124 15.86 21.15 -2.34
N ARG A 125 17.08 20.93 -2.85
CA ARG A 125 17.95 19.80 -2.47
C ARG A 125 19.18 20.23 -1.66
N ARG A 126 19.18 21.44 -1.12
CA ARG A 126 20.34 22.01 -0.38
C ARG A 126 20.78 21.21 0.84
N SER A 127 19.89 20.40 1.42
CA SER A 127 20.17 19.53 2.56
C SER A 127 20.90 18.24 2.17
N VAL A 128 20.85 17.86 0.88
CA VAL A 128 21.49 16.64 0.37
C VAL A 128 22.99 16.87 0.26
N GLU A 129 23.75 16.34 1.22
CA GLU A 129 25.21 16.46 1.26
C GLU A 129 25.90 15.47 0.32
N ALA A 130 25.28 14.30 0.08
CA ALA A 130 25.78 13.32 -0.87
C ALA A 130 24.64 12.52 -1.54
N THR A 131 24.87 12.18 -2.81
CA THR A 131 24.02 11.26 -3.57
C THR A 131 24.75 9.92 -3.66
N VAL A 132 24.03 8.85 -3.30
CA VAL A 132 24.49 7.47 -3.33
C VAL A 132 23.78 6.77 -4.48
N VAL A 133 24.54 6.18 -5.38
CA VAL A 133 24.01 5.42 -6.52
C VAL A 133 24.01 3.95 -6.17
N ALA A 134 22.88 3.29 -6.39
CA ALA A 134 22.69 1.89 -5.98
C ALA A 134 23.67 0.94 -6.67
N GLU A 135 24.03 1.22 -7.92
CA GLU A 135 25.00 0.46 -8.70
C GLU A 135 26.40 0.49 -8.08
N ASP A 136 26.73 1.55 -7.35
CA ASP A 136 28.04 1.72 -6.71
C ASP A 136 28.09 1.11 -5.30
N LEU A 137 26.95 0.69 -4.75
CA LEU A 137 26.84 0.26 -3.35
C LEU A 137 27.78 -0.91 -3.05
N TYR A 138 27.92 -1.88 -3.95
CA TYR A 138 28.79 -3.04 -3.74
C TYR A 138 30.28 -2.64 -3.71
N GLY A 139 30.70 -1.73 -4.57
CA GLY A 139 32.07 -1.20 -4.53
C GLY A 139 32.41 -0.52 -3.18
N TRP A 140 31.43 0.14 -2.58
CA TRP A 140 31.62 0.79 -1.28
C TRP A 140 31.64 -0.19 -0.11
N THR A 141 30.99 -1.34 -0.24
CA THR A 141 30.98 -2.37 0.79
C THR A 141 32.20 -3.28 0.75
N GLU A 142 33.04 -3.19 -0.29
CA GLU A 142 34.30 -3.93 -0.40
C GLU A 142 35.48 -3.20 0.30
N GLU A 143 35.37 -1.88 0.52
CA GLU A 143 36.37 -1.15 1.28
C GLU A 143 36.42 -1.64 2.74
N PRO A 144 37.62 -1.72 3.38
CA PRO A 144 37.73 -2.05 4.79
C PRO A 144 37.09 -0.95 5.63
N VAL A 145 35.84 -1.13 6.03
CA VAL A 145 35.14 -0.16 6.86
C VAL A 145 35.20 -0.59 8.31
N ALA A 146 35.51 0.37 9.19
CA ALA A 146 35.50 0.13 10.63
C ALA A 146 34.11 -0.38 11.08
N THR A 147 34.07 -1.40 11.93
CA THR A 147 32.83 -1.88 12.51
C THR A 147 32.12 -0.73 13.23
N ILE A 148 30.92 -0.37 12.78
CA ILE A 148 30.12 0.66 13.42
C ILE A 148 29.38 0.05 14.58
N GLN A 149 29.53 0.64 15.74
CA GLN A 149 28.68 0.34 16.88
C GLN A 149 27.30 1.00 16.63
N ALA A 150 26.29 0.20 16.31
CA ALA A 150 24.95 0.71 16.10
C ALA A 150 24.42 1.37 17.40
N PRO A 151 23.83 2.57 17.31
CA PRO A 151 23.22 3.19 18.48
C PRO A 151 22.03 2.37 18.96
N PRO A 152 21.72 2.36 20.26
CA PRO A 152 20.48 1.80 20.73
C PRO A 152 19.31 2.62 20.18
N ILE A 153 18.34 1.95 19.55
CA ILE A 153 17.16 2.57 18.94
C ILE A 153 15.93 2.18 19.73
N ASP A 154 15.16 3.15 20.19
CA ASP A 154 13.90 2.93 20.89
C ASP A 154 12.72 2.79 19.92
N GLY A 155 11.69 2.05 20.34
CA GLY A 155 10.47 1.87 19.53
C GLY A 155 9.71 3.15 19.23
N SER A 156 9.86 4.20 20.03
CA SER A 156 9.24 5.51 19.79
C SER A 156 9.95 6.36 18.74
N GLU A 157 11.18 5.98 18.33
CA GLU A 157 11.91 6.71 17.31
C GLU A 157 11.32 6.49 15.92
N LEU A 158 11.44 7.52 15.07
CA LEU A 158 10.95 7.45 13.70
C LEU A 158 11.82 6.51 12.86
N ALA A 159 11.16 5.61 12.15
CA ALA A 159 11.78 4.79 11.11
C ALA A 159 11.54 5.37 9.71
N PHE A 160 10.36 5.99 9.49
CA PHE A 160 9.96 6.52 8.20
C PHE A 160 9.31 7.90 8.27
N LEU A 161 9.48 8.64 7.17
CA LEU A 161 8.57 9.69 6.73
C LEU A 161 7.93 9.24 5.41
N LEU A 162 6.68 8.85 5.45
CA LEU A 162 5.93 8.38 4.29
C LEU A 162 5.03 9.50 3.77
N TYR A 163 5.34 10.01 2.58
CA TYR A 163 4.58 11.12 1.98
C TYR A 163 3.29 10.61 1.34
N THR A 164 2.14 11.10 1.85
CA THR A 164 0.80 10.76 1.35
C THR A 164 0.23 11.92 0.56
N SER A 165 -0.38 11.62 -0.59
CA SER A 165 -1.16 12.60 -1.35
C SER A 165 -2.47 12.85 -0.60
N GLY A 166 -2.51 13.91 0.20
CA GLY A 166 -3.74 14.35 0.84
C GLY A 166 -4.78 14.79 -0.20
N THR A 167 -6.07 14.70 0.15
CA THR A 167 -7.19 15.11 -0.72
C THR A 167 -7.22 16.63 -0.97
N THR A 168 -6.41 17.43 -0.26
CA THR A 168 -6.52 18.89 -0.21
C THR A 168 -5.18 19.62 -0.32
N GLY A 169 -4.24 19.19 -1.19
CA GLY A 169 -3.01 19.96 -1.37
C GLY A 169 -1.73 19.14 -1.49
N ARG A 170 -0.60 19.72 -1.11
CA ARG A 170 0.73 19.07 -1.18
C ARG A 170 0.79 17.85 -0.26
N SER A 171 1.53 16.82 -0.69
CA SER A 171 1.76 15.62 0.10
C SER A 171 2.37 15.94 1.47
N LYS A 172 2.02 15.16 2.49
CA LYS A 172 2.49 15.34 3.87
C LYS A 172 3.22 14.09 4.32
N GLY A 173 4.33 14.27 5.03
CA GLY A 173 5.09 13.17 5.62
C GLY A 173 4.39 12.62 6.86
N ALA A 174 3.87 11.41 6.80
CA ALA A 174 3.39 10.68 7.97
C ALA A 174 4.58 10.17 8.77
N ARG A 175 4.61 10.44 10.08
CA ARG A 175 5.67 10.06 11.02
C ARG A 175 5.42 8.66 11.52
N ILE A 176 6.16 7.68 11.01
CA ILE A 176 6.01 6.27 11.37
C ILE A 176 7.17 5.85 12.25
N SER A 177 6.88 5.45 13.48
CA SER A 177 7.87 4.98 14.44
C SER A 177 8.19 3.49 14.25
N HIS A 178 9.30 3.03 14.83
CA HIS A 178 9.59 1.60 14.92
C HIS A 178 8.46 0.83 15.62
N GLY A 179 7.86 1.41 16.67
CA GLY A 179 6.73 0.81 17.38
C GLY A 179 5.49 0.63 16.50
N ASN A 180 5.16 1.61 15.65
CA ASN A 180 4.04 1.48 14.71
C ASN A 180 4.25 0.32 13.72
N LEU A 181 5.49 0.16 13.24
CA LEU A 181 5.85 -0.95 12.35
C LEU A 181 5.78 -2.29 13.08
N LEU A 182 6.33 -2.37 14.29
CA LEU A 182 6.27 -3.58 15.11
C LEU A 182 4.83 -4.04 15.36
N ALA A 183 3.94 -3.12 15.74
CA ALA A 183 2.52 -3.42 15.96
C ALA A 183 1.85 -3.95 14.68
N THR A 184 2.13 -3.32 13.53
CA THR A 184 1.60 -3.76 12.23
C THR A 184 2.11 -5.14 11.86
N ILE A 185 3.43 -5.36 11.90
CA ILE A 185 4.06 -6.61 11.48
C ILE A 185 3.62 -7.77 12.36
N THR A 186 3.70 -7.61 13.70
CA THR A 186 3.31 -8.69 14.63
C THR A 186 1.83 -9.06 14.50
N GLY A 187 0.96 -8.06 14.30
CA GLY A 187 -0.46 -8.30 14.00
C GLY A 187 -0.67 -9.12 12.73
N LEU A 188 0.06 -8.81 11.66
CA LEU A 188 -0.01 -9.52 10.38
C LEU A 188 0.61 -10.92 10.43
N LEU A 189 1.73 -11.09 11.13
CA LEU A 189 2.34 -12.41 11.33
C LEU A 189 1.37 -13.36 12.03
N ALA A 190 0.70 -12.87 13.07
CA ALA A 190 -0.29 -13.64 13.80
C ALA A 190 -1.55 -13.93 12.96
N ALA A 191 -2.10 -12.90 12.29
CA ALA A 191 -3.37 -13.01 11.57
C ALA A 191 -3.28 -13.86 10.30
N TRP A 192 -2.13 -13.90 9.62
CA TRP A 192 -1.95 -14.60 8.33
C TRP A 192 -1.11 -15.87 8.44
N ALA A 193 -0.81 -16.31 9.66
CA ALA A 193 -0.08 -17.54 9.96
C ALA A 193 1.19 -17.68 9.09
N TRP A 194 2.04 -16.64 9.09
CA TRP A 194 3.29 -16.68 8.35
C TRP A 194 4.19 -17.83 8.82
N GLU A 195 4.82 -18.48 7.87
CA GLU A 195 5.71 -19.60 8.09
C GLU A 195 7.08 -19.35 7.47
N ARG A 196 8.12 -19.91 8.10
CA ARG A 196 9.48 -19.84 7.55
C ARG A 196 9.64 -20.53 6.19
N SER A 197 8.76 -21.47 5.87
CA SER A 197 8.72 -22.15 4.57
C SER A 197 8.10 -21.30 3.46
N ASP A 198 7.52 -20.15 3.80
CA ASP A 198 6.90 -19.28 2.82
C ASP A 198 7.89 -18.69 1.82
N VAL A 199 7.41 -18.52 0.61
CA VAL A 199 8.05 -17.80 -0.47
C VAL A 199 7.08 -16.73 -0.97
N LEU A 200 7.39 -15.47 -0.69
CA LEU A 200 6.59 -14.34 -1.13
C LEU A 200 7.05 -13.86 -2.50
N LEU A 201 6.20 -13.98 -3.52
CA LEU A 201 6.40 -13.29 -4.79
C LEU A 201 6.01 -11.83 -4.65
N LEU A 202 6.99 -10.93 -4.66
CA LEU A 202 6.84 -9.51 -4.37
C LEU A 202 7.17 -8.63 -5.56
N ALA A 203 6.13 -8.13 -6.23
CA ALA A 203 6.22 -7.16 -7.32
C ALA A 203 5.65 -5.77 -6.94
N LEU A 204 5.14 -5.63 -5.71
CA LEU A 204 4.67 -4.36 -5.18
C LEU A 204 5.84 -3.40 -4.93
N PRO A 205 5.67 -2.09 -5.18
CA PRO A 205 6.74 -1.12 -4.97
C PRO A 205 7.19 -1.05 -3.50
N LEU A 206 8.50 -1.13 -3.27
CA LEU A 206 9.09 -1.00 -1.93
C LEU A 206 9.07 0.43 -1.37
N PHE A 207 8.82 1.44 -2.19
CA PHE A 207 8.60 2.81 -1.69
C PHE A 207 7.23 3.00 -1.03
N HIS A 208 6.40 1.96 -0.97
CA HIS A 208 5.05 2.01 -0.39
C HIS A 208 4.87 0.98 0.71
N THR A 209 4.03 1.32 1.72
CA THR A 209 3.73 0.50 2.89
C THR A 209 3.34 -0.94 2.53
N HIS A 210 2.56 -1.13 1.44
CA HIS A 210 2.11 -2.45 1.01
C HIS A 210 3.28 -3.36 0.61
N GLY A 211 4.19 -2.86 -0.23
CA GLY A 211 5.38 -3.64 -0.63
C GLY A 211 6.39 -3.77 0.50
N LEU A 212 6.68 -2.66 1.19
CA LEU A 212 7.75 -2.61 2.18
C LEU A 212 7.34 -3.25 3.51
N VAL A 213 6.21 -2.80 4.12
CA VAL A 213 5.84 -3.25 5.47
C VAL A 213 5.07 -4.56 5.42
N VAL A 214 4.01 -4.62 4.61
CA VAL A 214 3.15 -5.81 4.54
C VAL A 214 3.84 -6.96 3.81
N GLY A 215 4.62 -6.67 2.77
CA GLY A 215 5.39 -7.67 2.02
C GLY A 215 6.73 -7.97 2.67
N LEU A 216 7.70 -7.10 2.43
CA LEU A 216 9.10 -7.35 2.77
C LEU A 216 9.33 -7.57 4.27
N HIS A 217 8.81 -6.67 5.14
CA HIS A 217 9.06 -6.80 6.58
C HIS A 217 8.41 -8.04 7.17
N CYS A 218 7.16 -8.37 6.78
CA CYS A 218 6.53 -9.59 7.27
C CYS A 218 7.27 -10.84 6.81
N ALA A 219 7.76 -10.87 5.57
CA ALA A 219 8.55 -11.98 5.07
C ALA A 219 9.87 -12.13 5.84
N LEU A 220 10.63 -11.04 6.00
CA LEU A 220 11.89 -11.07 6.75
C LEU A 220 11.69 -11.45 8.21
N ALA A 221 10.67 -10.91 8.89
CA ALA A 221 10.38 -11.21 10.29
C ALA A 221 9.86 -12.65 10.48
N GLY A 222 9.13 -13.20 9.51
CA GLY A 222 8.66 -14.59 9.49
C GLY A 222 9.72 -15.61 9.09
N GLY A 223 10.92 -15.18 8.72
CA GLY A 223 11.97 -16.06 8.22
C GLY A 223 11.68 -16.65 6.84
N ALA A 224 10.80 -16.01 6.05
CA ALA A 224 10.41 -16.42 4.72
C ALA A 224 11.44 -16.01 3.65
N THR A 225 11.29 -16.50 2.42
CA THR A 225 12.06 -16.04 1.26
C THR A 225 11.23 -15.03 0.46
N VAL A 226 11.86 -13.97 -0.02
CA VAL A 226 11.24 -12.98 -0.93
C VAL A 226 11.75 -13.20 -2.34
N GLU A 227 10.85 -13.56 -3.26
CA GLU A 227 11.06 -13.51 -4.70
C GLU A 227 10.77 -12.10 -5.18
N LEU A 228 11.78 -11.25 -5.20
CA LEU A 228 11.63 -9.83 -5.52
C LEU A 228 11.62 -9.64 -7.04
N ARG A 229 10.64 -8.89 -7.54
CA ARG A 229 10.55 -8.48 -8.94
C ARG A 229 10.70 -6.97 -9.05
N ARG A 230 11.40 -6.52 -10.09
CA ARG A 230 11.60 -5.10 -10.39
C ARG A 230 10.28 -4.34 -10.48
N LYS A 231 9.30 -4.95 -11.16
CA LYS A 231 7.94 -4.43 -11.38
C LYS A 231 6.97 -5.58 -11.64
N PHE A 232 5.69 -5.26 -11.61
CA PHE A 232 4.65 -6.19 -12.00
C PHE A 232 4.53 -6.27 -13.53
N GLU A 233 4.66 -7.48 -14.06
CA GLU A 233 4.38 -7.84 -15.46
C GLU A 233 3.49 -9.08 -15.43
N ALA A 234 2.25 -8.98 -15.96
CA ALA A 234 1.22 -9.99 -15.72
C ALA A 234 1.64 -11.40 -16.17
N ASP A 235 2.20 -11.51 -17.38
CA ASP A 235 2.63 -12.81 -17.94
C ASP A 235 3.81 -13.40 -17.15
N GLY A 236 4.78 -12.54 -16.76
CA GLY A 236 5.92 -12.96 -15.94
C GLY A 236 5.48 -13.44 -14.55
N ILE A 237 4.57 -12.72 -13.90
CA ILE A 237 4.01 -13.10 -12.59
C ILE A 237 3.15 -14.37 -12.73
N ALA A 238 2.34 -14.52 -13.79
CA ALA A 238 1.59 -15.73 -14.04
C ALA A 238 2.51 -16.94 -14.21
N ALA A 239 3.60 -16.80 -14.97
CA ALA A 239 4.62 -17.84 -15.12
C ALA A 239 5.31 -18.21 -13.80
N ASP A 240 5.66 -17.21 -12.98
CA ASP A 240 6.23 -17.45 -11.64
C ASP A 240 5.25 -18.19 -10.72
N LEU A 241 3.95 -17.82 -10.72
CA LEU A 241 2.90 -18.45 -9.92
C LEU A 241 2.60 -19.89 -10.35
N THR A 242 2.78 -20.20 -11.62
CA THR A 242 2.47 -21.50 -12.20
C THR A 242 3.71 -22.38 -12.39
N THR A 243 4.89 -21.96 -11.90
CA THR A 243 6.12 -22.74 -11.99
C THR A 243 6.00 -24.10 -11.33
N ALA A 244 6.49 -25.13 -11.99
CA ALA A 244 6.58 -26.49 -11.44
C ALA A 244 7.78 -26.67 -10.49
N ASP A 245 8.79 -25.78 -10.59
CA ASP A 245 10.02 -25.87 -9.80
C ASP A 245 9.76 -25.63 -8.31
N PRO A 246 9.94 -26.65 -7.44
CA PRO A 246 9.70 -26.51 -6.01
C PRO A 246 10.68 -25.54 -5.31
N ALA A 247 11.84 -25.25 -5.92
CA ALA A 247 12.86 -24.38 -5.31
C ALA A 247 12.50 -22.89 -5.43
N THR A 248 11.74 -22.52 -6.46
CA THR A 248 11.39 -21.12 -6.75
C THR A 248 9.90 -20.82 -6.61
N ARG A 249 9.09 -21.87 -6.40
CA ARG A 249 7.63 -21.74 -6.36
C ARG A 249 7.14 -20.89 -5.20
N PRO A 250 6.36 -19.82 -5.48
CA PRO A 250 5.77 -18.98 -4.43
C PRO A 250 4.70 -19.74 -3.63
N THR A 251 4.50 -19.30 -2.38
CA THR A 251 3.36 -19.69 -1.53
C THR A 251 2.45 -18.52 -1.23
N LEU A 252 2.96 -17.30 -1.36
CA LEU A 252 2.23 -16.06 -1.11
C LEU A 252 2.38 -15.11 -2.29
N PHE A 253 1.30 -14.41 -2.63
CA PHE A 253 1.31 -13.29 -3.59
C PHE A 253 0.47 -12.15 -3.07
N PHE A 254 1.05 -10.95 -3.05
CA PHE A 254 0.37 -9.72 -2.63
C PHE A 254 0.29 -8.76 -3.81
N GLY A 255 -0.93 -8.28 -4.08
CA GLY A 255 -1.20 -7.39 -5.21
C GLY A 255 -2.19 -6.29 -4.87
N VAL A 256 -2.37 -5.40 -5.82
CA VAL A 256 -3.48 -4.43 -5.84
C VAL A 256 -4.53 -4.89 -6.84
N PRO A 257 -5.79 -4.40 -6.78
CA PRO A 257 -6.86 -4.86 -7.66
C PRO A 257 -6.51 -4.87 -9.15
N THR A 258 -5.81 -3.83 -9.64
CA THR A 258 -5.38 -3.76 -11.05
C THR A 258 -4.39 -4.85 -11.45
N MET A 259 -3.59 -5.35 -10.51
CA MET A 259 -2.72 -6.52 -10.75
C MET A 259 -3.56 -7.79 -10.90
N TYR A 260 -4.59 -7.96 -10.05
CA TYR A 260 -5.48 -9.12 -10.13
C TYR A 260 -6.31 -9.14 -11.43
N ILE A 261 -6.80 -7.99 -11.91
CA ILE A 261 -7.49 -7.89 -13.21
C ILE A 261 -6.59 -8.45 -14.32
N ARG A 262 -5.34 -7.97 -14.40
CA ARG A 262 -4.38 -8.44 -15.40
C ARG A 262 -3.95 -9.89 -15.21
N LEU A 263 -3.88 -10.37 -13.95
CA LEU A 263 -3.59 -11.79 -13.68
C LEU A 263 -4.74 -12.69 -14.10
N VAL A 264 -5.99 -12.27 -13.94
CA VAL A 264 -7.16 -13.01 -14.46
C VAL A 264 -7.03 -13.18 -15.98
N GLU A 265 -6.68 -12.10 -16.71
CA GLU A 265 -6.47 -12.15 -18.15
C GLU A 265 -5.34 -13.12 -18.52
N ALA A 266 -4.17 -13.00 -17.89
CA ALA A 266 -3.01 -13.85 -18.16
C ALA A 266 -3.25 -15.34 -17.80
N LEU A 267 -3.91 -15.61 -16.68
CA LEU A 267 -4.24 -16.97 -16.23
C LEU A 267 -5.39 -17.60 -17.01
N ALA A 268 -6.21 -16.82 -17.72
CA ALA A 268 -7.29 -17.33 -18.55
C ALA A 268 -6.78 -17.97 -19.86
N ASP A 269 -5.51 -17.72 -20.26
CA ASP A 269 -4.92 -18.36 -21.42
C ASP A 269 -4.96 -19.88 -21.24
N PRO A 270 -5.55 -20.63 -22.21
CA PRO A 270 -5.71 -22.08 -22.11
C PRO A 270 -4.38 -22.85 -22.13
N THR A 271 -3.28 -22.22 -22.53
CA THR A 271 -1.94 -22.83 -22.53
C THR A 271 -1.27 -22.80 -21.16
N VAL A 272 -1.78 -22.01 -20.22
CA VAL A 272 -1.22 -21.90 -18.86
C VAL A 272 -1.68 -23.08 -17.99
N ASP A 273 -0.72 -23.88 -17.52
CA ASP A 273 -1.00 -24.92 -16.51
C ASP A 273 -1.14 -24.30 -15.11
N ARG A 274 -2.38 -24.21 -14.64
CA ARG A 274 -2.74 -23.63 -13.34
C ARG A 274 -2.64 -24.61 -12.17
N SER A 275 -2.22 -25.85 -12.39
CA SER A 275 -2.19 -26.88 -11.34
C SER A 275 -1.32 -26.49 -10.14
N ALA A 276 -0.25 -25.71 -10.37
CA ALA A 276 0.62 -25.22 -9.31
C ALA A 276 -0.06 -24.21 -8.37
N LEU A 277 -1.10 -23.50 -8.82
CA LEU A 277 -1.84 -22.54 -7.99
C LEU A 277 -2.47 -23.20 -6.76
N ALA A 278 -2.85 -24.48 -6.83
CA ALA A 278 -3.41 -25.22 -5.70
C ALA A 278 -2.47 -25.27 -4.46
N ARG A 279 -1.19 -24.97 -4.66
CA ARG A 279 -0.18 -24.98 -3.58
C ARG A 279 0.09 -23.62 -2.96
N MET A 280 -0.54 -22.57 -3.51
CA MET A 280 -0.49 -21.25 -2.92
C MET A 280 -1.24 -21.25 -1.59
N ARG A 281 -0.69 -20.58 -0.58
CA ARG A 281 -1.32 -20.44 0.73
C ARG A 281 -2.20 -19.19 0.82
N LEU A 282 -1.74 -18.10 0.20
CA LEU A 282 -2.41 -16.83 0.33
C LEU A 282 -2.22 -15.94 -0.91
N PHE A 283 -3.36 -15.46 -1.41
CA PHE A 283 -3.44 -14.30 -2.29
C PHE A 283 -4.07 -13.14 -1.50
N CYS A 284 -3.38 -11.99 -1.44
CA CYS A 284 -3.83 -10.83 -0.67
C CYS A 284 -3.99 -9.61 -1.57
N SER A 285 -5.10 -8.89 -1.42
CA SER A 285 -5.37 -7.64 -2.13
C SER A 285 -5.60 -6.48 -1.17
N GLY A 286 -5.24 -5.28 -1.59
CA GLY A 286 -5.53 -4.06 -0.86
C GLY A 286 -5.03 -2.80 -1.54
N SER A 287 -5.00 -1.68 -0.82
CA SER A 287 -4.68 -0.32 -1.29
C SER A 287 -5.77 0.32 -2.17
N ALA A 288 -6.71 -0.47 -2.69
CA ALA A 288 -7.93 -0.04 -3.37
C ALA A 288 -9.02 -1.13 -3.21
N PRO A 289 -10.29 -0.80 -3.43
CA PRO A 289 -11.37 -1.80 -3.44
C PRO A 289 -11.19 -2.83 -4.56
N LEU A 290 -11.40 -4.11 -4.24
CA LEU A 290 -11.44 -5.18 -5.21
C LEU A 290 -12.89 -5.37 -5.70
N ALA A 291 -13.10 -5.34 -7.02
CA ALA A 291 -14.42 -5.58 -7.58
C ALA A 291 -14.85 -7.04 -7.35
N PRO A 292 -16.11 -7.30 -6.97
CA PRO A 292 -16.64 -8.66 -6.79
C PRO A 292 -16.43 -9.55 -8.01
N GLU A 293 -16.56 -9.00 -9.20
CA GLU A 293 -16.36 -9.72 -10.48
C GLU A 293 -14.93 -10.23 -10.61
N THR A 294 -13.93 -9.39 -10.25
CA THR A 294 -12.50 -9.77 -10.26
C THR A 294 -12.22 -10.85 -9.20
N PHE A 295 -12.81 -10.71 -8.02
CA PHE A 295 -12.69 -11.71 -6.95
C PHE A 295 -13.21 -13.07 -7.41
N GLU A 296 -14.41 -13.14 -7.99
CA GLU A 296 -15.02 -14.40 -8.44
C GLU A 296 -14.32 -14.97 -9.67
N ALA A 297 -13.91 -14.14 -10.63
CA ALA A 297 -13.15 -14.59 -11.79
C ALA A 297 -11.81 -15.21 -11.37
N PHE A 298 -11.08 -14.56 -10.46
CA PHE A 298 -9.83 -15.10 -9.93
C PHE A 298 -10.06 -16.41 -9.16
N ARG A 299 -11.14 -16.49 -8.35
CA ARG A 299 -11.51 -17.71 -7.62
C ARG A 299 -11.82 -18.86 -8.56
N ALA A 300 -12.53 -18.61 -9.65
CA ALA A 300 -12.87 -19.63 -10.64
C ALA A 300 -11.62 -20.20 -11.34
N LEU A 301 -10.59 -19.36 -11.61
CA LEU A 301 -9.35 -19.77 -12.27
C LEU A 301 -8.36 -20.45 -11.33
N SER A 302 -8.24 -19.96 -10.11
CA SER A 302 -7.19 -20.37 -9.17
C SER A 302 -7.65 -21.32 -8.08
N GLY A 303 -8.95 -21.40 -7.81
CA GLY A 303 -9.52 -22.08 -6.64
C GLY A 303 -9.39 -21.28 -5.32
N HIS A 304 -8.77 -20.09 -5.35
CA HIS A 304 -8.47 -19.29 -4.15
C HIS A 304 -9.37 -18.06 -4.04
N ALA A 305 -9.98 -17.87 -2.87
CA ALA A 305 -10.58 -16.60 -2.48
C ALA A 305 -9.49 -15.61 -2.06
N ILE A 306 -9.43 -14.45 -2.70
CA ILE A 306 -8.47 -13.40 -2.36
C ILE A 306 -8.76 -12.89 -0.95
N LEU A 307 -7.72 -12.70 -0.12
CA LEU A 307 -7.85 -12.05 1.17
C LEU A 307 -7.78 -10.53 0.97
N GLU A 308 -8.94 -9.88 1.01
CA GLU A 308 -8.96 -8.42 1.07
C GLU A 308 -8.66 -7.92 2.47
N ARG A 309 -7.90 -6.84 2.56
CA ARG A 309 -7.54 -6.16 3.80
C ARG A 309 -7.55 -4.65 3.60
N TYR A 310 -7.65 -3.92 4.71
CA TYR A 310 -7.69 -2.47 4.72
C TYR A 310 -6.62 -1.92 5.65
N GLY A 311 -6.01 -0.84 5.19
CA GLY A 311 -5.03 -0.07 5.92
C GLY A 311 -4.66 1.20 5.16
N MET A 312 -3.91 2.05 5.81
CA MET A 312 -3.45 3.31 5.27
C MET A 312 -2.10 3.68 5.87
N THR A 313 -1.42 4.63 5.26
CA THR A 313 -0.08 5.03 5.70
C THR A 313 -0.05 5.46 7.16
N GLU A 314 -1.07 6.19 7.59
CA GLU A 314 -1.20 6.79 8.93
C GLU A 314 -1.53 5.77 10.04
N ALA A 315 -2.00 4.58 9.66
CA ALA A 315 -2.43 3.58 10.64
C ALA A 315 -2.02 2.15 10.27
N GLY A 316 -1.02 1.98 9.39
CA GLY A 316 -0.58 0.67 8.96
C GLY A 316 -1.74 -0.21 8.48
N MET A 317 -1.76 -1.49 8.85
CA MET A 317 -2.89 -2.38 8.57
C MET A 317 -3.87 -2.37 9.73
N ILE A 318 -5.16 -2.26 9.40
CA ILE A 318 -6.25 -2.04 10.35
C ILE A 318 -7.20 -3.25 10.39
N LEU A 319 -7.70 -3.66 9.22
CA LEU A 319 -8.69 -4.73 9.08
C LEU A 319 -8.17 -5.79 8.12
N SER A 320 -8.58 -7.03 8.34
CA SER A 320 -8.28 -8.15 7.44
C SER A 320 -9.43 -9.16 7.42
N ASN A 321 -9.73 -9.70 6.23
CA ASN A 321 -10.45 -10.94 6.13
C ASN A 321 -9.66 -12.07 6.80
N PRO A 322 -10.31 -13.16 7.25
CA PRO A 322 -9.63 -14.23 7.96
C PRO A 322 -8.68 -15.01 7.03
N TYR A 323 -7.54 -15.44 7.59
CA TYR A 323 -6.64 -16.37 6.90
C TYR A 323 -7.32 -17.74 6.68
N ALA A 324 -7.92 -18.28 7.72
CA ALA A 324 -8.74 -19.49 7.67
C ALA A 324 -10.21 -19.13 7.79
N GLY A 325 -11.06 -19.70 6.91
CA GLY A 325 -12.50 -19.46 6.90
C GLY A 325 -12.98 -18.75 5.64
N GLU A 326 -14.23 -18.31 5.69
CA GLU A 326 -14.90 -17.68 4.54
C GLU A 326 -14.40 -16.25 4.33
N ARG A 327 -14.07 -15.93 3.09
CA ARG A 327 -13.76 -14.58 2.61
C ARG A 327 -14.85 -14.14 1.64
N ARG A 328 -15.42 -12.95 1.88
CA ARG A 328 -16.52 -12.43 1.07
C ARG A 328 -16.07 -11.22 0.30
N ALA A 329 -16.37 -11.20 -0.99
CA ALA A 329 -16.11 -10.05 -1.86
C ALA A 329 -16.74 -8.78 -1.27
N GLY A 330 -16.04 -7.64 -1.40
CA GLY A 330 -16.51 -6.34 -0.92
C GLY A 330 -16.41 -6.13 0.59
N THR A 331 -15.85 -7.08 1.35
CA THR A 331 -15.55 -6.90 2.77
C THR A 331 -14.05 -6.82 3.02
N VAL A 332 -13.64 -6.04 3.99
CA VAL A 332 -12.24 -5.94 4.43
C VAL A 332 -11.99 -6.66 5.78
N GLY A 333 -12.98 -7.43 6.24
CA GLY A 333 -12.89 -8.28 7.41
C GLY A 333 -13.05 -7.55 8.74
N THR A 334 -12.32 -8.00 9.75
CA THR A 334 -12.38 -7.52 11.13
C THR A 334 -11.07 -6.91 11.59
N PRO A 335 -11.03 -6.19 12.74
CA PRO A 335 -9.81 -5.61 13.26
C PRO A 335 -8.69 -6.64 13.47
N LEU A 336 -7.47 -6.27 13.08
CA LEU A 336 -6.28 -7.07 13.35
C LEU A 336 -5.96 -7.09 14.86
N PRO A 337 -5.19 -8.07 15.34
CA PRO A 337 -4.79 -8.15 16.74
C PRO A 337 -4.14 -6.85 17.25
N GLY A 338 -4.55 -6.38 18.42
CA GLY A 338 -4.03 -5.16 19.04
C GLY A 338 -4.61 -3.85 18.49
N ILE A 339 -5.59 -3.92 17.58
CA ILE A 339 -6.23 -2.75 16.97
C ILE A 339 -7.69 -2.68 17.38
N SER A 340 -8.11 -1.49 17.79
CA SER A 340 -9.49 -1.16 18.10
C SER A 340 -10.08 -0.28 17.00
N VAL A 341 -11.30 -0.59 16.57
CA VAL A 341 -12.02 0.14 15.54
C VAL A 341 -13.45 0.43 16.03
N ARG A 342 -13.89 1.66 15.83
CA ARG A 342 -15.29 2.07 16.05
C ARG A 342 -15.84 2.69 14.77
N LEU A 343 -17.12 2.51 14.54
CA LEU A 343 -17.89 3.22 13.51
C LEU A 343 -18.74 4.27 14.22
N VAL A 344 -18.56 5.52 13.85
CA VAL A 344 -19.12 6.64 14.62
C VAL A 344 -19.78 7.70 13.75
N ARG A 345 -20.70 8.47 14.36
CA ARG A 345 -21.14 9.77 13.86
C ARG A 345 -20.56 10.86 14.74
N PHE A 346 -19.96 11.87 14.11
CA PHE A 346 -19.46 13.03 14.81
C PHE A 346 -20.59 13.99 15.17
N ALA A 347 -20.49 14.55 16.37
CA ALA A 347 -21.27 15.67 16.86
C ALA A 347 -20.29 16.78 17.31
N GLU A 348 -20.78 17.97 17.69
CA GLU A 348 -19.91 19.06 18.12
C GLU A 348 -18.95 18.62 19.26
N GLY A 349 -17.66 18.48 18.91
CA GLY A 349 -16.59 18.11 19.86
C GLY A 349 -16.62 16.67 20.40
N SER A 350 -17.57 15.85 19.97
CA SER A 350 -17.78 14.46 20.42
C SER A 350 -18.09 13.51 19.28
N PHE A 351 -18.29 12.23 19.60
CA PHE A 351 -18.76 11.23 18.66
C PHE A 351 -19.57 10.14 19.38
N HIS A 352 -20.46 9.49 18.65
CA HIS A 352 -21.29 8.39 19.15
C HIS A 352 -21.13 7.18 18.23
N ASP A 353 -21.09 5.97 18.82
CA ASP A 353 -21.11 4.74 18.05
C ASP A 353 -22.43 4.60 17.27
N VAL A 354 -22.33 4.07 16.05
CA VAL A 354 -23.49 3.64 15.28
C VAL A 354 -23.78 2.17 15.55
N ALA A 355 -25.05 1.77 15.41
CA ALA A 355 -25.43 0.37 15.53
C ALA A 355 -24.85 -0.47 14.37
N ASP A 356 -24.67 -1.77 14.59
CA ASP A 356 -24.27 -2.68 13.53
C ASP A 356 -25.33 -2.67 12.42
N GLY A 357 -24.88 -2.64 11.17
CA GLY A 357 -25.73 -2.44 9.98
C GLY A 357 -25.90 -0.97 9.59
N GLU A 358 -25.62 -0.02 10.47
CA GLU A 358 -25.63 1.40 10.16
C GLU A 358 -24.27 1.89 9.60
N GLU A 359 -24.32 3.03 8.94
CA GLU A 359 -23.16 3.70 8.35
C GLU A 359 -22.52 4.67 9.35
N GLY A 360 -21.20 4.58 9.48
CA GLY A 360 -20.42 5.47 10.31
C GLY A 360 -19.03 5.71 9.76
N GLU A 361 -18.37 6.77 10.22
CA GLU A 361 -16.96 6.99 9.93
C GLU A 361 -16.11 6.06 10.81
N LEU A 362 -15.12 5.43 10.19
CA LEU A 362 -14.22 4.50 10.85
C LEU A 362 -13.14 5.30 11.59
N ILE A 363 -13.05 5.10 12.90
CA ILE A 363 -11.98 5.61 13.74
C ILE A 363 -11.15 4.47 14.31
N VAL A 364 -9.85 4.71 14.47
CA VAL A 364 -8.87 3.66 14.78
C VAL A 364 -8.02 4.05 15.98
N ARG A 365 -7.74 3.06 16.84
CA ARG A 365 -6.80 3.15 17.94
C ARG A 365 -5.97 1.88 18.00
N GLY A 366 -4.64 2.01 18.15
CA GLY A 366 -3.72 0.90 18.28
C GLY A 366 -2.27 1.35 18.21
N GLY A 367 -1.36 0.45 18.50
CA GLY A 367 0.07 0.72 18.40
C GLY A 367 0.57 0.97 16.97
N ASN A 368 -0.24 0.59 15.97
CA ASN A 368 -0.01 0.81 14.54
C ASN A 368 -0.30 2.26 14.08
N VAL A 369 -1.03 3.05 14.88
CA VAL A 369 -1.43 4.42 14.51
C VAL A 369 -0.24 5.36 14.69
N PHE A 370 0.03 6.17 13.67
CA PHE A 370 1.14 7.13 13.63
C PHE A 370 1.01 8.24 14.70
N ASP A 371 2.13 8.92 14.99
CA ASP A 371 2.12 10.04 15.95
C ASP A 371 1.57 11.34 15.38
N GLY A 372 1.57 11.47 14.05
CA GLY A 372 1.10 12.67 13.35
C GLY A 372 1.91 12.96 12.09
N TYR A 373 1.69 14.14 11.51
CA TYR A 373 2.38 14.58 10.30
C TYR A 373 3.63 15.41 10.62
N TRP A 374 4.65 15.23 9.80
CA TRP A 374 5.90 15.96 9.87
C TRP A 374 5.66 17.46 9.66
N ARG A 375 6.14 18.28 10.60
CA ARG A 375 6.02 19.75 10.57
C ARG A 375 4.60 20.29 10.35
N ALA A 376 3.57 19.50 10.67
CA ALA A 376 2.18 19.88 10.48
C ALA A 376 1.32 19.60 11.75
N PRO A 377 1.55 20.34 12.86
CA PRO A 377 0.88 20.09 14.14
C PRO A 377 -0.63 20.34 14.08
N GLU A 378 -1.09 21.35 13.35
CA GLU A 378 -2.51 21.65 13.18
C GLU A 378 -3.22 20.50 12.48
N LYS A 379 -2.64 20.01 11.38
CA LYS A 379 -3.21 18.87 10.64
C LYS A 379 -3.18 17.58 11.46
N THR A 380 -2.16 17.41 12.29
CA THR A 380 -2.10 16.31 13.24
C THR A 380 -3.25 16.41 14.24
N ALA A 381 -3.47 17.57 14.83
CA ALA A 381 -4.58 17.77 15.78
C ALA A 381 -5.95 17.49 15.13
N GLU A 382 -6.19 17.99 13.92
CA GLU A 382 -7.42 17.74 13.16
C GLU A 382 -7.68 16.25 12.87
N SER A 383 -6.63 15.44 12.79
CA SER A 383 -6.74 14.01 12.43
C SER A 383 -7.12 13.10 13.59
N PHE A 384 -7.20 13.64 14.79
CA PHE A 384 -7.52 12.87 16.00
C PHE A 384 -8.73 13.44 16.73
N ILE A 385 -9.35 12.58 17.53
CA ILE A 385 -10.41 12.92 18.48
C ILE A 385 -10.23 12.08 19.73
N SER A 386 -10.63 12.62 20.91
CA SER A 386 -10.59 11.88 22.16
C SER A 386 -11.99 11.44 22.57
N ASP A 387 -12.10 10.24 23.14
CA ASP A 387 -13.33 9.78 23.79
C ASP A 387 -13.44 10.36 25.21
N GLU A 388 -14.55 10.06 25.91
CA GLU A 388 -14.83 10.51 27.28
C GLU A 388 -13.80 10.00 28.31
N GLN A 389 -13.11 8.89 28.00
CA GLN A 389 -12.05 8.32 28.82
C GLN A 389 -10.67 8.92 28.52
N GLY A 390 -10.59 9.89 27.57
CA GLY A 390 -9.35 10.51 27.13
C GLY A 390 -8.53 9.67 26.15
N ASN A 391 -9.05 8.55 25.65
CA ASN A 391 -8.37 7.76 24.62
C ASN A 391 -8.37 8.50 23.30
N ARG A 392 -7.20 8.58 22.68
CA ARG A 392 -7.00 9.24 21.37
C ARG A 392 -7.31 8.29 20.22
N TRP A 393 -8.22 8.69 19.33
CA TRP A 393 -8.65 7.95 18.15
C TRP A 393 -8.26 8.71 16.88
N PHE A 394 -7.70 7.98 15.91
CA PHE A 394 -7.39 8.52 14.60
C PHE A 394 -8.64 8.45 13.70
N LYS A 395 -8.98 9.55 13.05
CA LYS A 395 -10.08 9.66 12.09
C LYS A 395 -9.58 9.23 10.72
N SER A 396 -10.04 8.08 10.23
CA SER A 396 -9.60 7.56 8.93
C SER A 396 -10.13 8.37 7.74
N GLY A 397 -11.27 9.05 7.93
CA GLY A 397 -12.01 9.71 6.86
C GLY A 397 -12.71 8.71 5.92
N ASP A 398 -12.75 7.43 6.27
CA ASP A 398 -13.44 6.40 5.51
C ASP A 398 -14.78 6.06 6.15
N LEU A 399 -15.83 6.00 5.35
CA LEU A 399 -17.16 5.54 5.74
C LEU A 399 -17.26 4.04 5.59
N ALA A 400 -17.86 3.39 6.57
CA ALA A 400 -17.93 1.95 6.65
C ALA A 400 -19.25 1.48 7.28
N ARG A 401 -19.55 0.20 7.09
CA ARG A 401 -20.68 -0.49 7.71
C ARG A 401 -20.19 -1.82 8.26
N ARG A 402 -20.64 -2.18 9.48
CA ARG A 402 -20.36 -3.48 10.08
C ARG A 402 -21.55 -4.41 9.86
N ASP A 403 -21.30 -5.59 9.32
CA ASP A 403 -22.30 -6.62 9.19
C ASP A 403 -22.73 -7.15 10.58
N PRO A 404 -24.03 -7.12 10.93
CA PRO A 404 -24.49 -7.50 12.27
C PRO A 404 -24.39 -9.01 12.56
N GLN A 405 -24.26 -9.85 11.54
CA GLN A 405 -24.19 -11.31 11.70
C GLN A 405 -22.74 -11.80 11.80
N THR A 406 -21.85 -11.21 11.01
CA THR A 406 -20.46 -11.67 10.88
C THR A 406 -19.45 -10.75 11.56
N GLY A 407 -19.83 -9.52 11.86
CA GLY A 407 -18.92 -8.47 12.35
C GLY A 407 -17.96 -7.94 11.29
N ALA A 408 -17.99 -8.47 10.06
CA ALA A 408 -17.14 -8.02 8.96
C ALA A 408 -17.49 -6.60 8.53
N ILE A 409 -16.45 -5.81 8.22
CA ILE A 409 -16.60 -4.42 7.82
C ILE A 409 -16.50 -4.31 6.31
N SER A 410 -17.38 -3.53 5.71
CA SER A 410 -17.34 -3.09 4.32
C SER A 410 -17.09 -1.59 4.27
N LEU A 411 -16.18 -1.17 3.38
CA LEU A 411 -15.91 0.25 3.14
C LEU A 411 -16.88 0.80 2.10
N LEU A 412 -17.49 1.93 2.40
CA LEU A 412 -18.47 2.59 1.54
C LEU A 412 -17.84 3.71 0.69
N GLY A 413 -16.70 4.25 1.12
CA GLY A 413 -15.96 5.32 0.43
C GLY A 413 -15.38 6.34 1.40
N ARG A 414 -14.86 7.43 0.85
CA ARG A 414 -14.36 8.56 1.65
C ARG A 414 -15.51 9.47 2.08
N SER A 415 -15.48 9.95 3.32
CA SER A 415 -16.42 10.97 3.80
C SER A 415 -16.36 12.25 2.95
N SER A 416 -15.16 12.60 2.46
CA SER A 416 -14.95 13.74 1.56
C SER A 416 -15.47 13.54 0.13
N GLU A 417 -15.78 12.30 -0.28
CA GLU A 417 -16.33 11.95 -1.59
C GLU A 417 -17.85 11.72 -1.56
N LEU A 418 -18.45 11.76 -0.37
CA LEU A 418 -19.88 11.61 -0.19
C LEU A 418 -20.64 12.67 -1.01
N ILE A 419 -21.58 12.25 -1.80
CA ILE A 419 -22.42 13.13 -2.63
C ILE A 419 -23.73 13.38 -1.89
N LEU A 420 -23.99 14.60 -1.53
CA LEU A 420 -25.27 15.01 -0.93
C LEU A 420 -26.24 15.39 -2.06
N ALA A 421 -27.06 14.42 -2.49
CA ALA A 421 -28.00 14.58 -3.60
C ALA A 421 -29.43 14.71 -3.07
N GLY A 422 -30.00 15.92 -3.11
CA GLY A 422 -31.36 16.16 -2.66
C GLY A 422 -31.62 15.81 -1.17
N GLY A 423 -30.60 15.96 -0.32
CA GLY A 423 -30.65 15.60 1.10
C GLY A 423 -30.34 14.14 1.40
N PHE A 424 -30.05 13.33 0.40
CA PHE A 424 -29.68 11.92 0.55
C PHE A 424 -28.16 11.72 0.46
N ASN A 425 -27.63 10.82 1.27
CA ASN A 425 -26.26 10.35 1.18
C ASN A 425 -26.12 9.39 -0.01
N VAL A 426 -25.27 9.75 -0.96
CA VAL A 426 -24.97 8.92 -2.14
C VAL A 426 -23.49 8.59 -2.14
N TYR A 427 -23.18 7.31 -2.08
CA TYR A 427 -21.82 6.79 -2.05
C TYR A 427 -21.36 6.45 -3.46
N PRO A 428 -20.32 7.12 -3.99
CA PRO A 428 -19.80 6.86 -5.32
C PRO A 428 -19.51 5.37 -5.58
N ARG A 429 -18.95 4.68 -4.60
CA ARG A 429 -18.58 3.27 -4.72
C ARG A 429 -19.78 2.36 -5.01
N GLU A 430 -20.90 2.58 -4.36
CA GLU A 430 -22.13 1.80 -4.58
C GLU A 430 -22.59 1.90 -6.04
N ILE A 431 -22.48 3.08 -6.62
CA ILE A 431 -22.82 3.32 -8.02
C ILE A 431 -21.77 2.69 -8.95
N GLU A 432 -20.49 2.85 -8.63
CA GLU A 432 -19.37 2.27 -9.38
C GLU A 432 -19.50 0.75 -9.50
N GLU A 433 -19.81 0.07 -8.39
CA GLU A 433 -20.02 -1.38 -8.34
C GLU A 433 -21.20 -1.81 -9.24
N VAL A 434 -22.30 -1.07 -9.24
CA VAL A 434 -23.43 -1.35 -10.12
C VAL A 434 -23.07 -1.16 -11.58
N LEU A 435 -22.37 -0.07 -11.93
CA LEU A 435 -22.01 0.23 -13.31
C LEU A 435 -20.99 -0.77 -13.87
N LEU A 436 -20.08 -1.30 -13.03
CA LEU A 436 -19.14 -2.35 -13.43
C LEU A 436 -19.85 -3.66 -13.81
N GLY A 437 -21.03 -3.93 -13.28
CA GLY A 437 -21.85 -5.08 -13.68
C GLY A 437 -22.55 -4.92 -15.04
N PHE A 438 -22.43 -3.77 -15.72
CA PHE A 438 -23.03 -3.58 -17.05
C PHE A 438 -22.08 -4.11 -18.15
N PRO A 439 -22.57 -4.91 -19.12
CA PRO A 439 -21.76 -5.47 -20.18
C PRO A 439 -20.95 -4.39 -20.94
N GLY A 440 -19.65 -4.62 -21.07
CA GLY A 440 -18.73 -3.71 -21.77
C GLY A 440 -18.19 -2.56 -20.92
N VAL A 441 -18.55 -2.42 -19.64
CA VAL A 441 -17.90 -1.48 -18.71
C VAL A 441 -16.70 -2.17 -18.08
N ARG A 442 -15.51 -1.63 -18.33
CA ARG A 442 -14.26 -2.14 -17.78
C ARG A 442 -13.86 -1.45 -16.49
N GLU A 443 -14.06 -0.11 -16.42
CA GLU A 443 -13.76 0.68 -15.24
C GLU A 443 -14.83 1.77 -15.05
N ALA A 444 -15.13 2.09 -13.78
CA ALA A 444 -16.08 3.13 -13.43
C ALA A 444 -15.50 4.03 -12.31
N ALA A 445 -15.73 5.33 -12.42
CA ALA A 445 -15.50 6.30 -11.36
C ALA A 445 -16.68 7.29 -11.29
N VAL A 446 -17.18 7.52 -10.08
CA VAL A 446 -18.31 8.44 -9.86
C VAL A 446 -17.87 9.59 -8.97
N VAL A 447 -18.28 10.80 -9.35
CA VAL A 447 -18.03 12.03 -8.59
C VAL A 447 -19.29 12.86 -8.44
N GLY A 448 -19.39 13.60 -7.35
CA GLY A 448 -20.42 14.61 -7.19
C GLY A 448 -20.13 15.85 -8.06
N ARG A 449 -21.16 16.34 -8.74
CA ARG A 449 -21.10 17.63 -9.43
C ARG A 449 -22.19 18.55 -8.90
N PRO A 450 -21.91 19.85 -8.74
CA PRO A 450 -22.90 20.81 -8.27
C PRO A 450 -24.15 20.80 -9.16
N HIS A 451 -25.33 20.86 -8.53
CA HIS A 451 -26.61 20.93 -9.22
C HIS A 451 -27.52 21.95 -8.52
N PRO A 452 -28.18 22.87 -9.24
CA PRO A 452 -28.94 23.95 -8.64
C PRO A 452 -30.08 23.49 -7.72
N GLU A 453 -30.74 22.40 -8.06
CA GLU A 453 -31.92 21.89 -7.33
C GLU A 453 -31.54 20.87 -6.25
N PHE A 454 -30.55 20.00 -6.52
CA PHE A 454 -30.21 18.87 -5.64
C PHE A 454 -28.95 19.07 -4.81
N GLY A 455 -28.32 20.24 -4.89
CA GLY A 455 -27.02 20.52 -4.24
C GLY A 455 -25.86 19.84 -5.00
N ALA A 456 -25.89 18.52 -5.10
CA ALA A 456 -24.97 17.76 -5.95
C ALA A 456 -25.71 16.59 -6.63
N VAL A 457 -25.15 16.12 -7.75
CA VAL A 457 -25.63 14.91 -8.45
C VAL A 457 -24.47 14.01 -8.83
N PRO A 458 -24.65 12.69 -8.86
CA PRO A 458 -23.62 11.77 -9.31
C PRO A 458 -23.41 11.87 -10.83
N VAL A 459 -22.13 11.90 -11.24
CA VAL A 459 -21.68 11.85 -12.62
C VAL A 459 -20.69 10.71 -12.76
N ALA A 460 -20.91 9.80 -13.70
CA ALA A 460 -20.08 8.65 -13.95
C ALA A 460 -19.09 8.87 -15.10
N PHE A 461 -17.86 8.39 -14.90
CA PHE A 461 -16.81 8.31 -15.91
C PHE A 461 -16.47 6.84 -16.13
N LEU A 462 -16.58 6.36 -17.35
CA LEU A 462 -16.47 4.94 -17.69
C LEU A 462 -15.36 4.71 -18.71
N VAL A 463 -14.56 3.68 -18.46
CA VAL A 463 -13.69 3.06 -19.46
C VAL A 463 -14.44 1.85 -19.99
N MET A 464 -14.69 1.84 -21.29
CA MET A 464 -15.38 0.75 -21.96
C MET A 464 -14.38 -0.26 -22.53
N GLU A 465 -14.79 -1.52 -22.71
CA GLU A 465 -14.05 -2.48 -23.51
C GLU A 465 -13.84 -1.93 -24.93
N PRO A 466 -12.75 -2.33 -25.65
CA PRO A 466 -12.33 -1.71 -26.90
C PRO A 466 -13.44 -1.58 -27.96
N GLU A 467 -14.24 -2.62 -28.14
CA GLU A 467 -15.31 -2.68 -29.15
C GLU A 467 -16.70 -2.37 -28.59
N ALA A 468 -16.82 -2.11 -27.27
CA ALA A 468 -18.11 -1.88 -26.65
C ALA A 468 -18.59 -0.43 -26.88
N PRO A 469 -19.79 -0.22 -27.43
CA PRO A 469 -20.36 1.11 -27.51
C PRO A 469 -20.82 1.58 -26.14
N LEU A 470 -20.71 2.88 -25.88
CA LEU A 470 -21.36 3.49 -24.72
C LEU A 470 -22.83 3.77 -25.08
N ASP A 471 -23.75 3.12 -24.37
CA ASP A 471 -25.17 3.42 -24.42
C ASP A 471 -25.61 3.99 -23.05
N PRO A 472 -25.68 5.31 -22.90
CA PRO A 472 -26.04 5.95 -21.63
C PRO A 472 -27.47 5.64 -21.19
N GLU A 473 -28.42 5.45 -22.13
CA GLU A 473 -29.83 5.17 -21.81
C GLU A 473 -29.97 3.77 -21.24
N ALA A 474 -29.34 2.77 -21.87
CA ALA A 474 -29.31 1.40 -21.37
C ALA A 474 -28.61 1.30 -20.00
N LEU A 475 -27.50 2.01 -19.80
CA LEU A 475 -26.79 2.08 -18.52
C LEU A 475 -27.66 2.71 -17.41
N ILE A 476 -28.36 3.80 -17.71
CA ILE A 476 -29.28 4.44 -16.77
C ILE A 476 -30.43 3.50 -16.42
N ALA A 477 -31.01 2.81 -17.42
CA ALA A 477 -32.05 1.82 -17.19
C ALA A 477 -31.56 0.68 -16.30
N PHE A 478 -30.39 0.13 -16.60
CA PHE A 478 -29.73 -0.91 -15.81
C PHE A 478 -29.49 -0.48 -14.36
N ALA A 479 -29.00 0.75 -14.14
CA ALA A 479 -28.79 1.28 -12.80
C ALA A 479 -30.12 1.50 -12.06
N LYS A 480 -31.17 2.01 -12.71
CA LYS A 480 -32.49 2.24 -12.12
C LYS A 480 -33.16 0.97 -11.58
N GLU A 481 -32.87 -0.17 -12.18
CA GLU A 481 -33.38 -1.47 -11.70
C GLU A 481 -32.68 -1.95 -10.43
N ARG A 482 -31.46 -1.42 -10.12
CA ARG A 482 -30.57 -1.94 -9.07
C ARG A 482 -30.34 -1.00 -7.92
N ILE A 483 -30.44 0.30 -8.15
CA ILE A 483 -30.25 1.33 -7.12
C ILE A 483 -31.34 2.38 -7.15
N ALA A 484 -31.54 3.06 -6.01
CA ALA A 484 -32.56 4.10 -5.88
C ALA A 484 -32.34 5.23 -6.90
N SER A 485 -33.42 5.83 -7.39
CA SER A 485 -33.40 6.81 -8.48
C SER A 485 -32.49 8.02 -8.21
N PHE A 486 -32.37 8.46 -6.97
CA PHE A 486 -31.50 9.57 -6.56
C PHE A 486 -30.01 9.23 -6.61
N LYS A 487 -29.64 7.93 -6.65
CA LYS A 487 -28.27 7.42 -6.81
C LYS A 487 -27.87 7.27 -8.28
N VAL A 488 -28.83 7.21 -9.21
CA VAL A 488 -28.56 7.00 -10.62
C VAL A 488 -27.77 8.20 -11.20
N PRO A 489 -26.65 7.97 -11.90
CA PRO A 489 -25.88 9.06 -12.48
C PRO A 489 -26.71 9.92 -13.43
N ARG A 490 -26.63 11.24 -13.26
CA ARG A 490 -27.31 12.21 -14.15
C ARG A 490 -26.56 12.42 -15.46
N ASN A 491 -25.28 12.08 -15.48
CA ASN A 491 -24.44 12.16 -16.66
C ASN A 491 -23.45 11.00 -16.67
N ILE A 492 -23.23 10.42 -17.85
CA ILE A 492 -22.30 9.32 -18.08
C ILE A 492 -21.34 9.76 -19.18
N ARG A 493 -20.04 9.69 -18.93
CA ARG A 493 -18.99 10.10 -19.86
C ARG A 493 -18.02 8.95 -20.11
N ARG A 494 -17.73 8.66 -21.37
CA ARG A 494 -16.64 7.77 -21.76
C ARG A 494 -15.31 8.49 -21.61
N VAL A 495 -14.32 7.80 -21.04
CA VAL A 495 -12.92 8.23 -20.96
C VAL A 495 -12.03 7.10 -21.47
N GLU A 496 -10.86 7.44 -22.00
CA GLU A 496 -9.89 6.43 -22.46
C GLU A 496 -9.25 5.67 -21.29
N ALA A 497 -8.99 6.38 -20.18
CA ALA A 497 -8.46 5.84 -18.95
C ALA A 497 -8.89 6.68 -17.75
N LEU A 498 -9.02 6.05 -16.58
CA LEU A 498 -9.17 6.78 -15.33
C LEU A 498 -7.81 7.25 -14.83
N PRO A 499 -7.66 8.52 -14.39
CA PRO A 499 -6.40 9.01 -13.83
C PRO A 499 -6.08 8.24 -12.55
N ARG A 500 -4.88 7.69 -12.47
CA ARG A 500 -4.43 6.86 -11.34
C ARG A 500 -3.12 7.36 -10.78
N ASN A 501 -2.93 7.17 -9.49
CA ASN A 501 -1.60 7.30 -8.89
C ASN A 501 -0.76 6.04 -9.17
N ALA A 502 0.52 6.05 -8.76
CA ALA A 502 1.45 4.93 -8.97
C ALA A 502 1.03 3.60 -8.30
N LEU A 503 0.06 3.64 -7.41
CA LEU A 503 -0.51 2.46 -6.74
C LEU A 503 -1.79 1.96 -7.44
N GLY A 504 -2.13 2.53 -8.59
CA GLY A 504 -3.34 2.20 -9.30
C GLY A 504 -4.62 2.80 -8.71
N LYS A 505 -4.55 3.63 -7.65
CA LYS A 505 -5.72 4.29 -7.07
C LYS A 505 -6.20 5.41 -7.96
N VAL A 506 -7.50 5.43 -8.27
CA VAL A 506 -8.14 6.47 -9.08
C VAL A 506 -8.07 7.83 -8.38
N GLN A 507 -7.60 8.84 -9.10
CA GLN A 507 -7.50 10.22 -8.65
C GLN A 507 -8.74 11.01 -9.16
N LYS A 508 -9.86 10.86 -8.46
CA LYS A 508 -11.16 11.45 -8.88
C LYS A 508 -11.14 12.96 -9.06
N HIS A 509 -10.27 13.67 -8.34
CA HIS A 509 -10.12 15.13 -8.45
C HIS A 509 -9.53 15.59 -9.80
N LEU A 510 -8.90 14.68 -10.56
CA LEU A 510 -8.36 14.93 -11.91
C LEU A 510 -9.35 14.61 -13.02
N LEU A 511 -10.54 14.07 -12.69
CA LEU A 511 -11.57 13.80 -13.69
C LEU A 511 -12.13 15.09 -14.28
N PRO A 512 -12.45 15.15 -15.59
CA PRO A 512 -12.95 16.34 -16.27
C PRO A 512 -14.18 16.94 -15.57
N ARG A 513 -14.27 18.26 -15.58
CA ARG A 513 -15.40 19.02 -15.00
C ARG A 513 -16.65 18.92 -15.85
#